data_114feccd286d19b945494ac21fd77749
#
_entry.id   114feccd286d19b945494ac21fd77749
#
_cell.length_a   1.000
_cell.length_b   1.000
_cell.length_c   1.000
_cell.angle_alpha   90.00
_cell.angle_beta   90.00
_cell.angle_gamma   90.00
#
_symmetry.space_group_name_H-M   'P 1'
#
loop_
_entity.id
_entity.type
_entity.pdbx_description
1 polymer ?
#
loop_
_entity_poly.entity_id
_entity_poly.type
_entity_poly.pdbx_seq_one_letter_code
_entity_poly.pdbx_strand_id
1 'polypeptide(L)'
;MYQVKKRDGKVAEFNLQKISAAISKAFEAQEMETHPDIIDMLALRVTADFAPKVKDGFIRVEDIQDSAESVLIQAGYGEVAKGYILYRKQREKIRNMKSTVLDYKEIVDNYVNVNDCRVKENSTVTYSVGGLILSNSGAITANYWLSEIYDEEISNAHRNADIHIHDLSMLTGYCAGWSLKQLIQEGLGGVVGKITSAPAKHLSTLCNQMVNFLGIMQNEWAGAQAFSSFDTYLAPFVKVDNLDYEQVKKCIESFIYGVNTPSRWGTQSPFTNITLDWTVPNDLAELPAIVGGKEMNFKYKDCKREMDMVNKAFLEIMIEGDANGRGF
;
A
#
# COMPACT_ATOMS: atom_id res chain seq x y z
N MET A 1 24.97 39.87 10.43
CA MET A 1 24.17 39.69 9.20
C MET A 1 23.58 38.28 9.30
N TYR A 2 22.27 38.10 9.13
CA TYR A 2 21.63 36.80 9.29
C TYR A 2 21.89 35.93 8.08
N GLN A 3 22.01 34.62 8.28
CA GLN A 3 22.01 33.63 7.21
C GLN A 3 20.70 32.79 7.24
N VAL A 4 20.16 32.51 6.08
CA VAL A 4 18.92 31.75 5.94
C VAL A 4 19.22 30.33 5.55
N LYS A 5 18.84 29.38 6.39
CA LYS A 5 18.88 27.95 6.09
C LYS A 5 17.63 27.60 5.27
N LYS A 6 17.85 27.19 4.04
CA LYS A 6 16.77 26.71 3.14
C LYS A 6 16.35 25.29 3.50
N ARG A 7 15.20 24.85 2.98
CA ARG A 7 14.65 23.50 3.18
C ARG A 7 15.56 22.38 2.66
N ASP A 8 16.32 22.65 1.60
CA ASP A 8 17.31 21.73 1.03
C ASP A 8 18.66 21.72 1.78
N GLY A 9 18.71 22.33 2.96
CA GLY A 9 19.90 22.45 3.78
C GLY A 9 20.91 23.53 3.33
N LYS A 10 20.73 24.13 2.17
CA LYS A 10 21.62 25.18 1.66
C LYS A 10 21.47 26.47 2.48
N VAL A 11 22.56 27.16 2.65
CA VAL A 11 22.60 28.44 3.34
C VAL A 11 22.69 29.58 2.31
N ALA A 12 21.93 30.64 2.55
CA ALA A 12 21.94 31.85 1.73
C ALA A 12 21.94 33.09 2.61
N GLU A 13 22.47 34.20 2.10
CA GLU A 13 22.39 35.49 2.80
C GLU A 13 20.94 35.96 2.93
N PHE A 14 20.63 36.56 4.06
CA PHE A 14 19.33 37.20 4.28
C PHE A 14 19.16 38.38 3.35
N ASN A 15 17.98 38.50 2.74
CA ASN A 15 17.63 39.61 1.85
C ASN A 15 16.18 40.05 2.13
N LEU A 16 16.03 41.26 2.67
CA LEU A 16 14.74 41.87 3.03
C LEU A 16 13.82 42.01 1.80
N GLN A 17 14.39 42.35 0.64
CA GLN A 17 13.60 42.52 -0.60
C GLN A 17 12.83 41.25 -1.00
N LYS A 18 13.31 40.07 -0.60
CA LYS A 18 12.57 38.83 -0.87
C LYS A 18 11.30 38.73 -0.02
N ILE A 19 11.32 39.29 1.18
CA ILE A 19 10.13 39.38 2.05
C ILE A 19 9.15 40.41 1.46
N SER A 20 9.65 41.62 1.14
CA SER A 20 8.83 42.66 0.50
C SER A 20 8.15 42.14 -0.78
N ALA A 21 8.91 41.49 -1.66
CA ALA A 21 8.37 40.90 -2.89
C ALA A 21 7.35 39.78 -2.65
N ALA A 22 7.51 38.97 -1.61
CA ALA A 22 6.55 37.92 -1.27
C ALA A 22 5.25 38.52 -0.70
N ILE A 23 5.34 39.56 0.12
CA ILE A 23 4.18 40.30 0.65
C ILE A 23 3.45 41.03 -0.48
N SER A 24 4.16 41.74 -1.38
CA SER A 24 3.58 42.41 -2.55
C SER A 24 2.73 41.45 -3.37
N LYS A 25 3.28 40.28 -3.71
CA LYS A 25 2.52 39.26 -4.45
C LYS A 25 1.30 38.74 -3.72
N ALA A 26 1.30 38.71 -2.40
CA ALA A 26 0.13 38.31 -1.62
C ALA A 26 -0.97 39.39 -1.67
N PHE A 27 -0.62 40.67 -1.68
CA PHE A 27 -1.56 41.78 -1.90
C PHE A 27 -2.14 41.77 -3.33
N GLU A 28 -1.28 41.62 -4.33
CA GLU A 28 -1.67 41.47 -5.74
C GLU A 28 -2.64 40.31 -5.96
N ALA A 29 -2.39 39.16 -5.35
CA ALA A 29 -3.23 37.97 -5.44
C ALA A 29 -4.63 38.15 -4.83
N GLN A 30 -4.81 39.14 -3.95
CA GLN A 30 -6.11 39.53 -3.36
C GLN A 30 -6.69 40.76 -3.99
N GLU A 31 -6.13 41.23 -5.12
CA GLU A 31 -6.56 42.48 -5.82
C GLU A 31 -6.61 43.69 -4.89
N MET A 32 -5.76 43.70 -3.86
CA MET A 32 -5.64 44.80 -2.91
C MET A 32 -4.49 45.72 -3.28
N GLU A 33 -4.80 46.92 -3.71
CA GLU A 33 -3.79 47.98 -3.92
C GLU A 33 -3.20 48.43 -2.58
N THR A 34 -1.87 48.51 -2.54
CA THR A 34 -1.17 48.95 -1.33
C THR A 34 0.07 49.78 -1.70
N HIS A 35 0.37 50.81 -0.88
CA HIS A 35 1.53 51.64 -1.11
C HIS A 35 2.84 50.87 -0.82
N PRO A 36 3.90 51.02 -1.64
CA PRO A 36 5.18 50.36 -1.42
C PRO A 36 5.77 50.52 -0.01
N ASP A 37 5.59 51.71 0.61
CA ASP A 37 6.08 51.98 1.96
C ASP A 37 5.41 51.09 3.02
N ILE A 38 4.15 50.70 2.82
CA ILE A 38 3.44 49.78 3.73
C ILE A 38 4.04 48.38 3.61
N ILE A 39 4.38 47.92 2.39
CA ILE A 39 5.01 46.65 2.15
C ILE A 39 6.37 46.60 2.83
N ASP A 40 7.18 47.65 2.68
CA ASP A 40 8.51 47.72 3.29
C ASP A 40 8.42 47.79 4.83
N MET A 41 7.45 48.53 5.38
CA MET A 41 7.17 48.55 6.81
C MET A 41 6.79 47.15 7.33
N LEU A 42 5.93 46.42 6.63
CA LEU A 42 5.54 45.05 6.97
C LEU A 42 6.75 44.10 6.93
N ALA A 43 7.60 44.23 5.92
CA ALA A 43 8.80 43.40 5.80
C ALA A 43 9.80 43.67 6.95
N LEU A 44 9.93 44.91 7.39
CA LEU A 44 10.71 45.25 8.57
C LEU A 44 10.13 44.69 9.86
N ARG A 45 8.78 44.73 10.01
CA ARG A 45 8.08 44.11 11.15
C ARG A 45 8.28 42.58 11.17
N VAL A 46 8.25 41.91 10.01
CA VAL A 46 8.56 40.48 9.88
C VAL A 46 9.98 40.20 10.37
N THR A 47 10.94 41.06 10.01
CA THR A 47 12.33 40.93 10.45
C THR A 47 12.46 41.07 11.97
N ALA A 48 11.72 42.00 12.55
CA ALA A 48 11.70 42.18 14.02
C ALA A 48 11.01 40.98 14.73
N ASP A 49 9.95 40.40 14.15
CA ASP A 49 9.23 39.28 14.73
C ASP A 49 10.09 38.00 14.76
N PHE A 50 10.82 37.70 13.70
CA PHE A 50 11.67 36.51 13.70
C PHE A 50 13.05 36.70 14.36
N ALA A 51 13.50 37.92 14.61
CA ALA A 51 14.81 38.19 15.18
C ALA A 51 15.13 37.36 16.47
N PRO A 52 14.18 37.17 17.41
CA PRO A 52 14.39 36.31 18.57
C PRO A 52 14.57 34.83 18.26
N LYS A 53 14.13 34.39 17.07
CA LYS A 53 14.20 32.98 16.62
C LYS A 53 15.52 32.63 15.96
N VAL A 54 16.39 33.63 15.74
CA VAL A 54 17.74 33.42 15.16
C VAL A 54 18.62 32.70 16.18
N LYS A 55 19.21 31.58 15.77
CA LYS A 55 20.17 30.80 16.57
C LYS A 55 21.52 30.73 15.84
N ASP A 56 22.59 31.03 16.50
CA ASP A 56 23.95 31.00 15.95
C ASP A 56 24.12 31.77 14.62
N GLY A 57 23.35 32.84 14.43
CA GLY A 57 23.37 33.64 13.21
C GLY A 57 22.50 33.04 12.05
N PHE A 58 21.80 31.92 12.27
CA PHE A 58 20.95 31.28 11.30
C PHE A 58 19.47 31.41 11.65
N ILE A 59 18.64 31.52 10.59
CA ILE A 59 17.19 31.46 10.66
C ILE A 59 16.69 30.50 9.58
N ARG A 60 15.68 29.69 9.88
CA ARG A 60 15.04 28.82 8.86
C ARG A 60 14.08 29.64 8.01
N VAL A 61 13.95 29.26 6.75
CA VAL A 61 13.00 29.93 5.84
C VAL A 61 11.56 29.79 6.33
N GLU A 62 11.23 28.69 7.00
CA GLU A 62 9.92 28.46 7.61
C GLU A 62 9.62 29.49 8.70
N ASP A 63 10.57 29.74 9.61
CA ASP A 63 10.42 30.71 10.70
C ASP A 63 10.17 32.14 10.18
N ILE A 64 10.81 32.50 9.06
CA ILE A 64 10.56 33.78 8.37
C ILE A 64 9.13 33.81 7.78
N GLN A 65 8.67 32.73 7.18
CA GLN A 65 7.33 32.64 6.58
C GLN A 65 6.24 32.69 7.64
N ASP A 66 6.42 31.98 8.75
CA ASP A 66 5.47 31.99 9.89
C ASP A 66 5.39 33.38 10.51
N SER A 67 6.52 34.09 10.61
CA SER A 67 6.54 35.49 11.04
C SER A 67 5.84 36.43 10.05
N ALA A 68 5.95 36.19 8.75
CA ALA A 68 5.23 36.96 7.75
C ALA A 68 3.70 36.79 7.87
N GLU A 69 3.23 35.57 8.06
CA GLU A 69 1.82 35.25 8.30
C GLU A 69 1.30 35.95 9.58
N SER A 70 2.05 35.81 10.68
CA SER A 70 1.70 36.47 11.96
C SER A 70 1.59 37.98 11.85
N VAL A 71 2.58 38.61 11.22
CA VAL A 71 2.62 40.07 11.05
C VAL A 71 1.49 40.57 10.17
N LEU A 72 1.15 39.88 9.09
CA LEU A 72 0.02 40.25 8.22
C LEU A 72 -1.29 40.16 8.98
N ILE A 73 -1.51 39.13 9.78
CA ILE A 73 -2.73 38.99 10.61
C ILE A 73 -2.80 40.12 11.65
N GLN A 74 -1.69 40.35 12.38
CA GLN A 74 -1.62 41.40 13.42
C GLN A 74 -1.78 42.82 12.87
N ALA A 75 -1.39 43.06 11.61
CA ALA A 75 -1.55 44.30 10.92
C ALA A 75 -2.97 44.54 10.34
N GLY A 76 -3.88 43.57 10.52
CA GLY A 76 -5.25 43.67 10.04
C GLY A 76 -5.46 43.15 8.59
N TYR A 77 -4.44 42.62 7.94
CA TYR A 77 -4.49 42.11 6.56
C TYR A 77 -4.80 40.63 6.53
N GLY A 78 -5.89 40.19 7.18
CA GLY A 78 -6.24 38.76 7.32
C GLY A 78 -6.45 38.03 5.99
N GLU A 79 -7.11 38.67 5.00
CA GLU A 79 -7.31 38.06 3.68
C GLU A 79 -5.98 37.93 2.91
N VAL A 80 -5.09 38.90 3.03
CA VAL A 80 -3.75 38.83 2.43
C VAL A 80 -2.93 37.73 3.08
N ALA A 81 -3.01 37.59 4.41
CA ALA A 81 -2.35 36.49 5.14
C ALA A 81 -2.86 35.11 4.65
N LYS A 82 -4.18 34.97 4.49
CA LYS A 82 -4.80 33.75 3.94
C LYS A 82 -4.31 33.46 2.51
N GLY A 83 -4.25 34.48 1.66
CA GLY A 83 -3.69 34.36 0.30
C GLY A 83 -2.22 33.91 0.32
N TYR A 84 -1.42 34.48 1.25
CA TYR A 84 -0.03 34.11 1.45
C TYR A 84 0.14 32.65 1.87
N ILE A 85 -0.66 32.16 2.81
CA ILE A 85 -0.68 30.77 3.29
C ILE A 85 -1.05 29.82 2.12
N LEU A 86 -2.10 30.14 1.38
CA LEU A 86 -2.53 29.32 0.23
C LEU A 86 -1.46 29.25 -0.86
N TYR A 87 -0.82 30.39 -1.18
CA TYR A 87 0.28 30.43 -2.13
C TYR A 87 1.50 29.60 -1.64
N ARG A 88 1.83 29.68 -0.35
CA ARG A 88 2.90 28.90 0.27
C ARG A 88 2.63 27.38 0.10
N LYS A 89 1.42 26.94 0.44
CA LYS A 89 0.97 25.53 0.26
C LYS A 89 1.02 25.09 -1.20
N GLN A 90 0.53 25.91 -2.11
CA GLN A 90 0.58 25.60 -3.55
C GLN A 90 2.01 25.48 -4.08
N ARG A 91 2.92 26.36 -3.65
CA ARG A 91 4.34 26.29 -4.00
C ARG A 91 5.03 25.06 -3.41
N GLU A 92 4.63 24.63 -2.24
CA GLU A 92 5.10 23.40 -1.62
C GLU A 92 4.63 22.18 -2.41
N LYS A 93 3.34 22.13 -2.77
CA LYS A 93 2.77 21.09 -3.64
C LYS A 93 3.52 21.00 -4.99
N ILE A 94 3.77 22.13 -5.64
CA ILE A 94 4.53 22.17 -6.91
C ILE A 94 5.97 21.66 -6.73
N ARG A 95 6.63 21.98 -5.60
CA ARG A 95 7.98 21.47 -5.33
C ARG A 95 7.97 19.97 -5.10
N ASN A 96 7.02 19.46 -4.33
CA ASN A 96 6.89 18.03 -4.07
C ASN A 96 6.60 17.26 -5.37
N MET A 97 5.75 17.79 -6.24
CA MET A 97 5.53 17.22 -7.58
C MET A 97 6.79 17.26 -8.45
N LYS A 98 7.57 18.36 -8.41
CA LYS A 98 8.83 18.46 -9.14
C LYS A 98 9.90 17.52 -8.62
N SER A 99 9.98 17.31 -7.30
CA SER A 99 10.92 16.33 -6.73
C SER A 99 10.55 14.92 -7.21
N THR A 100 9.28 14.56 -7.23
CA THR A 100 8.82 13.27 -7.75
C THR A 100 9.22 13.05 -9.22
N VAL A 101 9.13 14.08 -10.06
CA VAL A 101 9.53 13.99 -11.47
C VAL A 101 11.05 13.91 -11.61
N LEU A 102 11.82 14.60 -10.76
CA LEU A 102 13.28 14.51 -10.75
C LEU A 102 13.76 13.13 -10.27
N ASP A 103 13.06 12.57 -9.27
CA ASP A 103 13.35 11.24 -8.71
C ASP A 103 12.94 10.10 -9.67
N TYR A 104 12.09 10.36 -10.67
CA TYR A 104 11.63 9.34 -11.62
C TYR A 104 12.78 8.69 -12.38
N LYS A 105 13.75 9.47 -12.84
CA LYS A 105 14.94 8.92 -13.51
C LYS A 105 15.72 8.01 -12.58
N GLU A 106 15.91 8.44 -11.34
CA GLU A 106 16.60 7.66 -10.30
C GLU A 106 15.86 6.36 -10.00
N ILE A 107 14.52 6.40 -9.89
CA ILE A 107 13.67 5.22 -9.67
C ILE A 107 13.85 4.21 -10.82
N VAL A 108 13.80 4.67 -12.07
CA VAL A 108 13.99 3.81 -13.25
C VAL A 108 15.41 3.26 -13.30
N ASP A 109 16.42 4.11 -13.12
CA ASP A 109 17.83 3.71 -13.15
C ASP A 109 18.13 2.68 -12.04
N ASN A 110 17.62 2.88 -10.84
CA ASN A 110 17.79 1.94 -9.71
C ASN A 110 17.11 0.60 -9.98
N TYR A 111 15.93 0.60 -10.55
CA TYR A 111 15.22 -0.63 -10.93
C TYR A 111 15.96 -1.40 -12.02
N VAL A 112 16.34 -0.72 -13.11
CA VAL A 112 17.04 -1.33 -14.25
C VAL A 112 18.42 -1.85 -13.86
N ASN A 113 19.13 -1.13 -13.00
CA ASN A 113 20.47 -1.53 -12.54
C ASN A 113 20.45 -2.56 -11.38
N VAL A 114 19.26 -3.02 -10.98
CA VAL A 114 19.08 -4.04 -9.89
C VAL A 114 19.71 -3.61 -8.55
N ASN A 115 19.84 -2.33 -8.31
CA ASN A 115 20.41 -1.78 -7.08
C ASN A 115 19.37 -1.62 -5.96
N ASP A 116 18.08 -1.62 -6.31
CA ASP A 116 17.00 -1.49 -5.36
C ASP A 116 16.67 -2.84 -4.71
N CYS A 117 16.78 -2.93 -3.37
CA CYS A 117 16.46 -4.13 -2.61
C CYS A 117 15.00 -4.60 -2.81
N ARG A 118 14.07 -3.68 -3.04
CA ARG A 118 12.66 -3.95 -3.32
C ARG A 118 12.43 -4.80 -4.56
N VAL A 119 13.35 -4.77 -5.52
CA VAL A 119 13.31 -5.61 -6.72
C VAL A 119 13.56 -7.07 -6.39
N LYS A 120 14.26 -7.37 -5.28
CA LYS A 120 14.65 -8.72 -4.89
C LYS A 120 13.73 -9.35 -3.85
N GLU A 121 13.02 -8.55 -3.06
CA GLU A 121 12.40 -8.97 -1.81
C GLU A 121 11.21 -9.92 -2.01
N ASN A 122 10.41 -9.73 -3.06
CA ASN A 122 9.24 -10.58 -3.36
C ASN A 122 9.13 -10.94 -4.84
N SER A 123 10.23 -10.88 -5.56
CA SER A 123 10.27 -11.16 -7.00
C SER A 123 11.01 -12.46 -7.27
N THR A 124 10.36 -13.36 -7.99
CA THR A 124 10.98 -14.60 -8.51
C THR A 124 11.84 -14.34 -9.75
N VAL A 125 11.80 -13.12 -10.30
CA VAL A 125 12.60 -12.70 -11.45
C VAL A 125 13.40 -11.45 -11.09
N THR A 126 14.62 -11.37 -11.61
CA THR A 126 15.55 -10.25 -11.35
C THR A 126 15.09 -8.96 -12.02
N TYR A 127 14.30 -9.05 -13.08
CA TYR A 127 13.73 -7.94 -13.84
C TYR A 127 12.46 -8.39 -14.55
N SER A 128 11.45 -7.54 -14.57
CA SER A 128 10.27 -7.70 -15.42
C SER A 128 9.70 -6.35 -15.83
N VAL A 129 9.07 -6.29 -17.01
CA VAL A 129 8.36 -5.07 -17.47
C VAL A 129 7.23 -4.72 -16.51
N GLY A 130 6.50 -5.71 -16.01
CA GLY A 130 5.45 -5.50 -15.01
C GLY A 130 6.00 -4.92 -13.70
N GLY A 131 7.13 -5.42 -13.21
CA GLY A 131 7.80 -4.89 -12.03
C GLY A 131 8.27 -3.45 -12.21
N LEU A 132 8.78 -3.08 -13.37
CA LEU A 132 9.13 -1.69 -13.69
C LEU A 132 7.89 -0.77 -13.64
N ILE A 133 6.78 -1.20 -14.23
CA ILE A 133 5.51 -0.45 -14.20
C ILE A 133 5.03 -0.27 -12.76
N LEU A 134 5.06 -1.34 -11.95
CA LEU A 134 4.63 -1.28 -10.55
C LEU A 134 5.54 -0.39 -9.70
N SER A 135 6.86 -0.44 -9.90
CA SER A 135 7.83 0.42 -9.21
C SER A 135 7.56 1.90 -9.50
N ASN A 136 7.35 2.25 -10.76
CA ASN A 136 7.04 3.62 -11.17
C ASN A 136 5.69 4.08 -10.62
N SER A 137 4.65 3.27 -10.78
CA SER A 137 3.32 3.55 -10.24
C SER A 137 3.35 3.69 -8.72
N GLY A 138 4.07 2.80 -8.04
CA GLY A 138 4.23 2.79 -6.59
C GLY A 138 4.87 4.05 -6.04
N ALA A 139 5.90 4.58 -6.72
CA ALA A 139 6.55 5.83 -6.31
C ALA A 139 5.60 7.04 -6.39
N ILE A 140 4.80 7.12 -7.46
CA ILE A 140 3.79 8.17 -7.63
C ILE A 140 2.71 8.04 -6.55
N THR A 141 2.22 6.83 -6.30
CA THR A 141 1.20 6.53 -5.29
C THR A 141 1.71 6.87 -3.88
N ALA A 142 2.93 6.46 -3.53
CA ALA A 142 3.54 6.79 -2.24
C ALA A 142 3.66 8.31 -2.02
N ASN A 143 4.04 9.05 -3.06
CA ASN A 143 4.09 10.51 -2.97
C ASN A 143 2.70 11.11 -2.76
N TYR A 144 1.66 10.57 -3.39
CA TYR A 144 0.27 10.99 -3.19
C TYR A 144 -0.18 10.77 -1.75
N TRP A 145 0.08 9.60 -1.17
CA TRP A 145 -0.20 9.31 0.24
C TRP A 145 0.45 10.35 1.17
N LEU A 146 1.75 10.60 0.98
CA LEU A 146 2.53 11.49 1.83
C LEU A 146 2.29 12.99 1.58
N SER A 147 1.59 13.37 0.52
CA SER A 147 1.35 14.78 0.18
C SER A 147 -0.11 15.20 0.32
N GLU A 148 -1.05 14.27 0.15
CA GLU A 148 -2.48 14.59 0.06
C GLU A 148 -3.33 13.88 1.13
N ILE A 149 -2.88 12.73 1.65
CA ILE A 149 -3.68 11.88 2.54
C ILE A 149 -3.24 11.99 4.00
N TYR A 150 -1.94 11.81 4.27
CA TYR A 150 -1.42 11.92 5.62
C TYR A 150 -1.14 13.36 6.01
N ASP A 151 -1.33 13.66 7.29
CA ASP A 151 -0.96 14.95 7.86
C ASP A 151 0.56 15.20 7.71
N GLU A 152 0.94 16.47 7.66
CA GLU A 152 2.33 16.89 7.44
C GLU A 152 3.28 16.32 8.49
N GLU A 153 2.85 16.21 9.74
CA GLU A 153 3.65 15.65 10.84
C GLU A 153 3.98 14.16 10.58
N ILE A 154 2.98 13.36 10.22
CA ILE A 154 3.13 11.93 9.91
C ILE A 154 4.02 11.74 8.67
N SER A 155 3.76 12.53 7.64
CA SER A 155 4.52 12.47 6.38
C SER A 155 5.99 12.85 6.57
N ASN A 156 6.26 13.86 7.38
CA ASN A 156 7.62 14.27 7.70
C ASN A 156 8.33 13.23 8.58
N ALA A 157 7.65 12.63 9.55
CA ALA A 157 8.21 11.55 10.37
C ALA A 157 8.62 10.36 9.50
N HIS A 158 7.80 9.98 8.50
CA HIS A 158 8.17 8.92 7.55
C HIS A 158 9.36 9.32 6.67
N ARG A 159 9.36 10.55 6.11
CA ARG A 159 10.47 11.04 5.25
C ARG A 159 11.79 11.20 5.99
N ASN A 160 11.74 11.51 7.29
CA ASN A 160 12.91 11.62 8.15
C ASN A 160 13.37 10.28 8.73
N ALA A 161 12.66 9.19 8.43
CA ALA A 161 12.89 7.84 8.98
C ALA A 161 12.67 7.73 10.50
N ASP A 162 11.86 8.60 11.10
CA ASP A 162 11.42 8.49 12.49
C ASP A 162 10.40 7.35 12.66
N ILE A 163 9.57 7.12 11.64
CA ILE A 163 8.64 5.99 11.51
C ILE A 163 8.70 5.40 10.10
N HIS A 164 8.19 4.18 9.94
CA HIS A 164 8.00 3.55 8.63
C HIS A 164 6.51 3.24 8.40
N ILE A 165 5.95 3.78 7.31
CA ILE A 165 4.60 3.46 6.85
C ILE A 165 4.72 2.43 5.73
N HIS A 166 4.09 1.26 5.91
CA HIS A 166 4.10 0.16 4.95
C HIS A 166 3.24 0.41 3.72
N ASP A 167 3.60 -0.20 2.60
CA ASP A 167 2.80 -0.36 1.38
C ASP A 167 2.22 0.94 0.80
N LEU A 168 2.95 2.04 0.95
CA LEU A 168 2.60 3.32 0.34
C LEU A 168 2.50 3.27 -1.19
N SER A 169 3.00 2.21 -1.82
CA SER A 169 2.93 1.98 -3.27
C SER A 169 1.53 1.64 -3.78
N MET A 170 0.57 1.37 -2.89
CA MET A 170 -0.79 0.97 -3.25
C MET A 170 -1.84 1.79 -2.47
N LEU A 171 -2.91 2.21 -3.17
CA LEU A 171 -4.08 2.88 -2.58
C LEU A 171 -5.16 1.84 -2.27
N THR A 172 -4.91 0.94 -1.32
CA THR A 172 -5.80 -0.17 -1.04
C THR A 172 -5.74 -0.63 0.41
N GLY A 173 -6.65 -1.53 0.81
CA GLY A 173 -6.59 -2.25 2.06
C GLY A 173 -5.35 -3.14 2.12
N TYR A 174 -4.92 -3.46 3.36
CA TYR A 174 -3.68 -4.22 3.56
C TYR A 174 -3.90 -5.73 3.44
N CYS A 175 -4.57 -6.34 4.40
CA CYS A 175 -4.83 -7.78 4.45
C CYS A 175 -6.33 -8.08 4.45
N ALA A 176 -6.71 -9.27 3.96
CA ALA A 176 -8.10 -9.72 3.95
C ALA A 176 -8.24 -11.20 4.29
N GLY A 177 -9.29 -11.52 5.05
CA GLY A 177 -9.77 -12.89 5.24
C GLY A 177 -10.99 -13.13 4.34
N TRP A 178 -10.98 -14.24 3.62
CA TRP A 178 -12.04 -14.60 2.69
C TRP A 178 -12.82 -15.82 3.16
N SER A 179 -14.13 -15.80 2.96
CA SER A 179 -15.00 -16.93 3.26
C SER A 179 -14.85 -18.04 2.23
N LEU A 180 -14.14 -19.10 2.58
CA LEU A 180 -14.06 -20.28 1.72
C LEU A 180 -15.45 -20.93 1.53
N LYS A 181 -16.30 -20.89 2.55
CA LYS A 181 -17.69 -21.33 2.48
C LYS A 181 -18.46 -20.61 1.37
N GLN A 182 -18.31 -19.29 1.28
CA GLN A 182 -18.97 -18.49 0.24
C GLN A 182 -18.49 -18.90 -1.16
N LEU A 183 -17.19 -19.06 -1.36
CA LEU A 183 -16.63 -19.53 -2.62
C LEU A 183 -17.19 -20.91 -3.01
N ILE A 184 -17.34 -21.84 -2.07
CA ILE A 184 -17.91 -23.18 -2.29
C ILE A 184 -19.38 -23.10 -2.65
N GLN A 185 -20.14 -22.17 -2.07
CA GLN A 185 -21.58 -22.01 -2.31
C GLN A 185 -21.90 -21.30 -3.64
N GLU A 186 -21.15 -20.24 -3.94
CA GLU A 186 -21.47 -19.33 -5.06
C GLU A 186 -20.59 -19.57 -6.28
N GLY A 187 -19.43 -20.20 -6.12
CA GLY A 187 -18.42 -20.31 -7.16
C GLY A 187 -17.59 -19.05 -7.33
N LEU A 188 -16.83 -18.97 -8.41
CA LEU A 188 -15.97 -17.84 -8.72
C LEU A 188 -16.66 -16.90 -9.70
N GLY A 189 -17.03 -15.73 -9.24
CA GLY A 189 -17.74 -14.72 -10.03
C GLY A 189 -17.69 -13.36 -9.34
N GLY A 190 -18.68 -12.52 -9.61
CA GLY A 190 -18.89 -11.25 -8.91
C GLY A 190 -18.49 -9.99 -9.68
N VAL A 191 -17.81 -10.13 -10.81
CA VAL A 191 -17.53 -8.99 -11.69
C VAL A 191 -18.48 -8.99 -12.88
N VAL A 192 -19.35 -8.01 -12.96
CA VAL A 192 -20.34 -7.89 -14.03
C VAL A 192 -19.65 -7.89 -15.41
N GLY A 193 -20.14 -8.75 -16.31
CA GLY A 193 -19.61 -8.85 -17.68
C GLY A 193 -18.28 -9.62 -17.80
N LYS A 194 -17.81 -10.27 -16.74
CA LYS A 194 -16.64 -11.16 -16.76
C LYS A 194 -17.06 -12.63 -16.68
N ILE A 195 -16.10 -13.51 -16.97
CA ILE A 195 -16.30 -14.97 -16.89
C ILE A 195 -16.62 -15.34 -15.44
N THR A 196 -17.62 -16.21 -15.27
CA THR A 196 -18.00 -16.79 -13.99
C THR A 196 -17.79 -18.29 -14.01
N SER A 197 -17.46 -18.88 -12.87
CA SER A 197 -17.35 -20.32 -12.67
C SER A 197 -18.38 -20.77 -11.64
N ALA A 198 -19.20 -21.75 -11.97
CA ALA A 198 -20.15 -22.34 -11.04
C ALA A 198 -19.47 -22.93 -9.80
N PRO A 199 -20.19 -23.20 -8.71
CA PRO A 199 -19.67 -23.89 -7.54
C PRO A 199 -18.92 -25.18 -7.90
N ALA A 200 -17.72 -25.33 -7.36
CA ALA A 200 -16.88 -26.50 -7.62
C ALA A 200 -17.55 -27.78 -7.11
N LYS A 201 -17.52 -28.82 -7.92
CA LYS A 201 -18.03 -30.16 -7.54
C LYS A 201 -16.90 -31.12 -7.15
N HIS A 202 -15.67 -30.83 -7.56
CA HIS A 202 -14.49 -31.67 -7.37
C HIS A 202 -13.39 -30.91 -6.65
N LEU A 203 -12.55 -31.62 -5.85
CA LEU A 203 -11.46 -31.04 -5.09
C LEU A 203 -10.50 -30.25 -6.01
N SER A 204 -10.10 -30.82 -7.14
CA SER A 204 -9.20 -30.16 -8.10
C SER A 204 -9.75 -28.85 -8.64
N THR A 205 -11.07 -28.81 -8.89
CA THR A 205 -11.74 -27.59 -9.36
C THR A 205 -11.78 -26.53 -8.27
N LEU A 206 -12.06 -26.91 -7.02
CA LEU A 206 -12.02 -25.99 -5.89
C LEU A 206 -10.62 -25.41 -5.68
N CYS A 207 -9.57 -26.25 -5.70
CA CYS A 207 -8.19 -25.80 -5.61
C CYS A 207 -7.86 -24.77 -6.70
N ASN A 208 -8.29 -25.01 -7.94
CA ASN A 208 -8.08 -24.07 -9.02
C ASN A 208 -8.89 -22.76 -8.83
N GLN A 209 -10.14 -22.84 -8.37
CA GLN A 209 -10.93 -21.65 -8.05
C GLN A 209 -10.29 -20.80 -6.95
N MET A 210 -9.74 -21.43 -5.89
CA MET A 210 -9.04 -20.74 -4.83
C MET A 210 -7.79 -20.00 -5.34
N VAL A 211 -6.97 -20.65 -6.17
CA VAL A 211 -5.78 -20.03 -6.79
C VAL A 211 -6.18 -18.82 -7.63
N ASN A 212 -7.18 -18.97 -8.49
CA ASN A 212 -7.66 -17.87 -9.34
C ASN A 212 -8.25 -16.73 -8.51
N PHE A 213 -9.02 -17.04 -7.46
CA PHE A 213 -9.59 -16.04 -6.55
C PHE A 213 -8.50 -15.22 -5.88
N LEU A 214 -7.51 -15.87 -5.28
CA LEU A 214 -6.39 -15.19 -4.63
C LEU A 214 -5.55 -14.38 -5.63
N GLY A 215 -5.33 -14.91 -6.83
CA GLY A 215 -4.65 -14.22 -7.91
C GLY A 215 -5.37 -12.95 -8.39
N ILE A 216 -6.70 -12.97 -8.40
CA ILE A 216 -7.52 -11.78 -8.72
C ILE A 216 -7.46 -10.78 -7.57
N MET A 217 -7.70 -11.25 -6.35
CA MET A 217 -7.83 -10.38 -5.18
C MET A 217 -6.53 -9.71 -4.75
N GLN A 218 -5.36 -10.28 -5.07
CA GLN A 218 -4.09 -9.60 -4.83
C GLN A 218 -3.90 -8.30 -5.64
N ASN A 219 -4.72 -8.05 -6.65
CA ASN A 219 -4.71 -6.77 -7.37
C ASN A 219 -5.48 -5.68 -6.62
N GLU A 220 -6.32 -6.08 -5.66
CA GLU A 220 -7.15 -5.18 -4.86
C GLU A 220 -6.64 -5.02 -3.43
N TRP A 221 -5.74 -5.90 -2.95
CA TRP A 221 -5.22 -5.95 -1.58
C TRP A 221 -3.70 -6.04 -1.58
N ALA A 222 -3.06 -5.19 -0.78
CA ALA A 222 -1.60 -5.08 -0.77
C ALA A 222 -0.91 -6.26 -0.06
N GLY A 223 -1.52 -6.74 1.03
CA GLY A 223 -0.92 -7.73 1.93
C GLY A 223 -1.51 -9.13 1.81
N ALA A 224 -1.41 -9.88 2.89
CA ALA A 224 -1.80 -11.28 2.95
C ALA A 224 -3.31 -11.48 2.78
N GLN A 225 -3.66 -12.57 2.11
CA GLN A 225 -5.02 -13.02 1.93
C GLN A 225 -5.18 -14.41 2.52
N ALA A 226 -6.23 -14.61 3.32
CA ALA A 226 -6.39 -15.82 4.11
C ALA A 226 -7.71 -16.54 3.82
N PHE A 227 -7.64 -17.87 3.78
CA PHE A 227 -8.80 -18.74 3.95
C PHE A 227 -8.75 -19.46 5.30
N SER A 228 -9.87 -19.41 6.03
CA SER A 228 -10.00 -20.12 7.30
C SER A 228 -10.57 -21.53 7.11
N SER A 229 -10.30 -22.44 8.07
CA SER A 229 -10.86 -23.80 8.09
C SER A 229 -10.65 -24.57 6.77
N PHE A 230 -9.45 -24.42 6.23
CA PHE A 230 -9.10 -24.96 4.90
C PHE A 230 -9.34 -26.48 4.82
N ASP A 231 -8.82 -27.22 5.78
CA ASP A 231 -8.96 -28.68 5.88
C ASP A 231 -10.40 -29.14 6.10
N THR A 232 -11.15 -28.43 6.97
CA THR A 232 -12.56 -28.68 7.24
C THR A 232 -13.41 -28.55 5.98
N TYR A 233 -13.21 -27.47 5.21
CA TYR A 233 -14.00 -27.21 4.01
C TYR A 233 -13.61 -28.03 2.80
N LEU A 234 -12.37 -28.51 2.71
CA LEU A 234 -11.91 -29.37 1.60
C LEU A 234 -12.27 -30.84 1.79
N ALA A 235 -12.33 -31.34 3.03
CA ALA A 235 -12.59 -32.74 3.37
C ALA A 235 -13.86 -33.30 2.70
N PRO A 236 -15.01 -32.60 2.64
CA PRO A 236 -16.21 -33.10 1.96
C PRO A 236 -16.00 -33.45 0.49
N PHE A 237 -15.16 -32.70 -0.22
CA PHE A 237 -14.84 -32.96 -1.64
C PHE A 237 -14.05 -34.25 -1.82
N VAL A 238 -13.10 -34.52 -0.92
CA VAL A 238 -12.36 -35.79 -0.88
C VAL A 238 -13.32 -36.96 -0.71
N LYS A 239 -14.29 -36.81 0.21
CA LYS A 239 -15.30 -37.83 0.51
C LYS A 239 -16.23 -38.09 -0.66
N VAL A 240 -16.77 -37.03 -1.28
CA VAL A 240 -17.72 -37.14 -2.42
C VAL A 240 -17.06 -37.78 -3.63
N ASP A 241 -15.82 -37.39 -3.95
CA ASP A 241 -15.06 -37.93 -5.06
C ASP A 241 -14.41 -39.28 -4.74
N ASN A 242 -14.50 -39.76 -3.49
CA ASN A 242 -13.83 -40.96 -2.99
C ASN A 242 -12.35 -41.03 -3.38
N LEU A 243 -11.62 -39.92 -3.19
CA LEU A 243 -10.23 -39.78 -3.58
C LEU A 243 -9.33 -40.63 -2.69
N ASP A 244 -8.31 -41.24 -3.29
CA ASP A 244 -7.20 -41.83 -2.56
C ASP A 244 -6.20 -40.72 -2.10
N TYR A 245 -5.23 -41.12 -1.27
CA TYR A 245 -4.27 -40.18 -0.72
C TYR A 245 -3.43 -39.46 -1.78
N GLU A 246 -2.95 -40.20 -2.79
CA GLU A 246 -2.13 -39.64 -3.88
C GLU A 246 -2.89 -38.60 -4.71
N GLN A 247 -4.17 -38.84 -4.94
CA GLN A 247 -5.05 -37.90 -5.62
C GLN A 247 -5.26 -36.63 -4.81
N VAL A 248 -5.47 -36.76 -3.49
CA VAL A 248 -5.57 -35.62 -2.57
C VAL A 248 -4.27 -34.83 -2.56
N LYS A 249 -3.13 -35.50 -2.39
CA LYS A 249 -1.79 -34.89 -2.39
C LYS A 249 -1.57 -34.08 -3.68
N LYS A 250 -1.94 -34.61 -4.82
CA LYS A 250 -1.83 -33.96 -6.12
C LYS A 250 -2.68 -32.69 -6.26
N CYS A 251 -3.89 -32.68 -5.67
CA CYS A 251 -4.74 -31.50 -5.65
C CYS A 251 -4.16 -30.39 -4.75
N ILE A 252 -3.68 -30.76 -3.56
CA ILE A 252 -3.05 -29.82 -2.62
C ILE A 252 -1.73 -29.28 -3.16
N GLU A 253 -0.92 -30.14 -3.77
CA GLU A 253 0.31 -29.73 -4.48
C GLU A 253 0.00 -28.68 -5.55
N SER A 254 -1.01 -28.95 -6.40
CA SER A 254 -1.44 -28.00 -7.43
C SER A 254 -1.89 -26.64 -6.86
N PHE A 255 -2.56 -26.64 -5.71
CA PHE A 255 -2.93 -25.42 -5.01
C PHE A 255 -1.67 -24.66 -4.53
N ILE A 256 -0.74 -25.33 -3.84
CA ILE A 256 0.49 -24.74 -3.30
C ILE A 256 1.35 -24.17 -4.43
N TYR A 257 1.57 -24.91 -5.50
CA TYR A 257 2.29 -24.38 -6.68
C TYR A 257 1.56 -23.19 -7.31
N GLY A 258 0.25 -23.25 -7.40
CA GLY A 258 -0.56 -22.18 -7.97
C GLY A 258 -0.42 -20.86 -7.22
N VAL A 259 -0.45 -20.92 -5.88
CA VAL A 259 -0.28 -19.69 -5.06
C VAL A 259 1.18 -19.23 -4.93
N ASN A 260 2.15 -20.05 -5.30
CA ASN A 260 3.56 -19.67 -5.37
C ASN A 260 3.98 -19.18 -6.77
N THR A 261 3.08 -19.26 -7.76
CA THR A 261 3.36 -18.74 -9.10
C THR A 261 3.12 -17.24 -9.15
N PRO A 262 4.07 -16.44 -9.66
CA PRO A 262 3.89 -15.02 -9.82
C PRO A 262 2.70 -14.70 -10.73
N SER A 263 1.69 -14.02 -10.23
CA SER A 263 0.46 -13.70 -10.96
C SER A 263 0.22 -12.20 -11.12
N ARG A 264 0.73 -11.38 -10.20
CA ARG A 264 0.65 -9.92 -10.32
C ARG A 264 1.71 -9.44 -11.31
N TRP A 265 1.32 -9.27 -12.57
CA TRP A 265 2.22 -8.79 -13.63
C TRP A 265 3.54 -9.57 -13.74
N GLY A 266 3.54 -10.83 -13.30
CA GLY A 266 4.71 -11.68 -13.31
C GLY A 266 5.78 -11.35 -12.25
N THR A 267 5.46 -10.56 -11.24
CA THR A 267 6.44 -10.10 -10.24
C THR A 267 6.21 -10.63 -8.84
N GLN A 268 4.97 -10.91 -8.47
CA GLN A 268 4.60 -11.33 -7.12
C GLN A 268 3.59 -12.46 -7.12
N SER A 269 3.84 -13.48 -6.31
CA SER A 269 2.85 -14.50 -6.00
C SER A 269 1.81 -13.95 -5.01
N PRO A 270 0.60 -14.49 -4.95
CA PRO A 270 -0.36 -14.17 -3.91
C PRO A 270 0.24 -14.49 -2.53
N PHE A 271 0.34 -13.49 -1.66
CA PHE A 271 0.73 -13.73 -0.28
C PHE A 271 -0.44 -14.40 0.44
N THR A 272 -0.38 -15.74 0.50
CA THR A 272 -1.48 -16.59 0.91
C THR A 272 -1.28 -17.10 2.33
N ASN A 273 -2.33 -17.04 3.14
CA ASN A 273 -2.44 -17.67 4.45
C ASN A 273 -3.62 -18.64 4.47
N ILE A 274 -3.46 -19.78 5.11
CA ILE A 274 -4.53 -20.73 5.40
C ILE A 274 -4.51 -21.10 6.88
N THR A 275 -5.67 -21.38 7.47
CA THR A 275 -5.75 -22.00 8.79
C THR A 275 -6.23 -23.42 8.69
N LEU A 276 -5.60 -24.31 9.45
CA LEU A 276 -5.94 -25.72 9.59
C LEU A 276 -6.57 -25.94 10.96
N ASP A 277 -7.74 -26.57 10.98
CA ASP A 277 -8.49 -26.79 12.23
C ASP A 277 -8.02 -28.05 12.97
N TRP A 278 -7.49 -29.05 12.26
CA TRP A 278 -7.09 -30.37 12.75
C TRP A 278 -8.22 -31.21 13.36
N THR A 279 -9.15 -30.53 13.99
CA THR A 279 -10.41 -31.06 14.52
C THR A 279 -11.55 -30.19 14.05
N VAL A 280 -12.61 -30.76 13.55
CA VAL A 280 -13.74 -29.97 13.04
C VAL A 280 -14.27 -29.05 14.16
N PRO A 281 -14.34 -27.73 13.93
CA PRO A 281 -14.84 -26.79 14.91
C PRO A 281 -16.28 -27.08 15.33
N ASN A 282 -16.61 -26.83 16.60
CA ASN A 282 -17.93 -27.17 17.16
C ASN A 282 -19.10 -26.50 16.44
N ASP A 283 -18.89 -25.28 15.94
CA ASP A 283 -19.86 -24.52 15.19
C ASP A 283 -20.12 -25.07 13.78
N LEU A 284 -19.16 -25.81 13.21
CA LEU A 284 -19.26 -26.44 11.90
C LEU A 284 -19.63 -27.93 11.99
N ALA A 285 -19.28 -28.60 13.07
CA ALA A 285 -19.32 -30.06 13.20
C ALA A 285 -20.71 -30.66 12.88
N GLU A 286 -21.78 -30.03 13.37
CA GLU A 286 -23.15 -30.52 13.20
C GLU A 286 -23.85 -29.97 11.94
N LEU A 287 -23.19 -29.08 11.19
CA LEU A 287 -23.75 -28.55 9.96
C LEU A 287 -23.60 -29.57 8.81
N PRO A 288 -24.56 -29.60 7.86
CA PRO A 288 -24.40 -30.36 6.64
C PRO A 288 -23.20 -29.85 5.85
N ALA A 289 -22.40 -30.77 5.31
CA ALA A 289 -21.28 -30.42 4.44
C ALA A 289 -21.81 -29.86 3.11
N ILE A 290 -21.06 -28.94 2.49
CA ILE A 290 -21.46 -28.29 1.24
C ILE A 290 -20.48 -28.67 0.12
N VAL A 291 -21.01 -29.20 -0.98
CA VAL A 291 -20.25 -29.49 -2.19
C VAL A 291 -21.09 -29.10 -3.41
N GLY A 292 -20.48 -28.40 -4.37
CA GLY A 292 -21.17 -27.94 -5.58
C GLY A 292 -22.32 -26.96 -5.30
N GLY A 293 -22.21 -26.17 -4.24
CA GLY A 293 -23.23 -25.24 -3.82
C GLY A 293 -24.46 -25.89 -3.14
N LYS A 294 -24.39 -27.17 -2.80
CA LYS A 294 -25.52 -27.94 -2.24
C LYS A 294 -25.10 -28.59 -0.93
N GLU A 295 -26.04 -28.68 -0.01
CA GLU A 295 -25.91 -29.45 1.22
C GLU A 295 -25.88 -30.95 0.92
N MET A 296 -24.98 -31.66 1.56
CA MET A 296 -24.83 -33.11 1.49
C MET A 296 -25.65 -33.79 2.59
N ASN A 297 -25.86 -35.10 2.45
CA ASN A 297 -26.54 -35.94 3.43
C ASN A 297 -25.63 -36.36 4.62
N PHE A 298 -24.45 -35.78 4.75
CA PHE A 298 -23.50 -36.01 5.82
C PHE A 298 -22.97 -34.64 6.34
N LYS A 299 -22.43 -34.64 7.55
CA LYS A 299 -21.96 -33.46 8.25
C LYS A 299 -20.43 -33.30 8.14
N TYR A 300 -19.92 -32.10 8.45
CA TYR A 300 -18.48 -31.86 8.43
C TYR A 300 -17.72 -32.82 9.38
N LYS A 301 -18.28 -33.13 10.56
CA LYS A 301 -17.67 -34.07 11.51
C LYS A 301 -17.48 -35.49 10.94
N ASP A 302 -18.27 -35.87 9.94
CA ASP A 302 -18.23 -37.19 9.30
C ASP A 302 -17.09 -37.30 8.28
N CYS A 303 -16.31 -36.21 8.09
CA CYS A 303 -15.22 -36.12 7.13
C CYS A 303 -13.82 -36.10 7.80
N LYS A 304 -13.69 -36.58 9.04
CA LYS A 304 -12.42 -36.51 9.78
C LYS A 304 -11.26 -37.23 9.09
N ARG A 305 -11.52 -38.40 8.49
CA ARG A 305 -10.52 -39.16 7.75
C ARG A 305 -10.00 -38.36 6.56
N GLU A 306 -10.89 -37.76 5.82
CA GLU A 306 -10.59 -36.97 4.62
C GLU A 306 -9.85 -35.67 4.99
N MET A 307 -10.23 -35.06 6.13
CA MET A 307 -9.51 -33.92 6.71
C MET A 307 -8.07 -34.28 7.06
N ASP A 308 -7.84 -35.44 7.68
CA ASP A 308 -6.49 -35.91 7.98
C ASP A 308 -5.65 -36.15 6.73
N MET A 309 -6.28 -36.60 5.62
CA MET A 309 -5.59 -36.75 4.34
C MET A 309 -5.15 -35.38 3.78
N VAL A 310 -6.00 -34.36 3.87
CA VAL A 310 -5.65 -32.98 3.44
C VAL A 310 -4.50 -32.44 4.27
N ASN A 311 -4.58 -32.57 5.60
CA ASN A 311 -3.55 -32.10 6.53
C ASN A 311 -2.20 -32.80 6.30
N LYS A 312 -2.23 -34.12 6.16
CA LYS A 312 -1.04 -34.90 5.87
C LYS A 312 -0.41 -34.49 4.54
N ALA A 313 -1.21 -34.37 3.49
CA ALA A 313 -0.74 -33.96 2.17
C ALA A 313 -0.06 -32.58 2.22
N PHE A 314 -0.71 -31.60 2.90
CA PHE A 314 -0.13 -30.27 3.07
C PHE A 314 1.24 -30.32 3.76
N LEU A 315 1.35 -31.04 4.89
CA LEU A 315 2.62 -31.17 5.62
C LEU A 315 3.72 -31.82 4.78
N GLU A 316 3.42 -32.91 4.10
CA GLU A 316 4.39 -33.59 3.24
C GLU A 316 4.91 -32.68 2.13
N ILE A 317 4.02 -31.95 1.44
CA ILE A 317 4.42 -31.05 0.36
C ILE A 317 5.30 -29.91 0.90
N MET A 318 4.96 -29.35 2.07
CA MET A 318 5.77 -28.30 2.71
C MET A 318 7.16 -28.82 3.14
N ILE A 319 7.28 -30.08 3.48
CA ILE A 319 8.57 -30.73 3.82
C ILE A 319 9.38 -31.04 2.57
N GLU A 320 8.75 -31.58 1.53
CA GLU A 320 9.39 -31.95 0.28
C GLU A 320 9.87 -30.73 -0.53
N GLY A 321 9.14 -29.63 -0.46
CA GLY A 321 9.44 -28.43 -1.23
C GLY A 321 9.14 -28.56 -2.72
N ASP A 322 9.71 -27.66 -3.52
CA ASP A 322 9.59 -27.68 -4.98
C ASP A 322 10.41 -28.81 -5.64
N ALA A 323 10.37 -28.92 -6.96
CA ALA A 323 11.10 -29.91 -7.73
C ALA A 323 12.64 -29.93 -7.51
N ASN A 324 13.19 -28.87 -6.90
CA ASN A 324 14.59 -28.76 -6.52
C ASN A 324 14.80 -28.92 -4.99
N GLY A 325 13.77 -29.27 -4.24
CA GLY A 325 13.78 -29.36 -2.78
C GLY A 325 13.86 -28.01 -2.05
N ARG A 326 13.42 -26.92 -2.69
CA ARG A 326 13.33 -25.61 -2.05
C ARG A 326 11.99 -25.48 -1.34
N GLY A 327 12.00 -24.94 -0.12
CA GLY A 327 10.76 -24.64 0.61
C GLY A 327 9.89 -23.60 -0.12
N PHE A 328 8.58 -23.78 0.01
CA PHE A 328 7.58 -22.83 -0.49
C PHE A 328 7.49 -21.59 0.39
#